data_5a020097aa0bcb0524cae1aa1e2b6094
#
_entry.id   5a020097aa0bcb0524cae1aa1e2b6094
#
_cell.length_a   1.000
_cell.length_b   1.000
_cell.length_c   1.000
_cell.angle_alpha   90.00
_cell.angle_beta   90.00
_cell.angle_gamma   90.00
#
_symmetry.space_group_name_H-M   'P 1'
#
loop_
_entity.id
_entity.type
_entity.pdbx_description
1 polymer ?
#
loop_
_entity_poly.entity_id
_entity_poly.type
_entity_poly.pdbx_seq_one_letter_code
_entity_poly.pdbx_strand_id
1 'polypeptide(L)'
;IVTGDWSSDVCSSDLILEPIQGEGGDNHFRCEFMQELRTIADENDIMLIYDEVQTGIGVTGKMWAHQHFAAHACSDCCCGEDSSARPDIISFGKKTQVCGIAVGKRVEEVEKHVFEESSRLNSTWGGSLVDMVRLTIYLELIEKENLVERANETGSYLLNSIYALQEEYPNLVSNARGRGLYCAFDL
;
A
#
# COMPACT_ATOMS: atom_id res chain seq x y z
N ILE A 1 -15.02 -6.94 -14.90
CA ILE A 1 -15.53 -8.33 -14.93
C ILE A 1 -14.90 -8.98 -16.14
N VAL A 2 -13.88 -9.79 -15.94
CA VAL A 2 -13.28 -10.59 -17.00
C VAL A 2 -14.03 -11.90 -17.00
N THR A 3 -14.82 -12.16 -18.05
CA THR A 3 -15.37 -13.48 -18.34
C THR A 3 -14.28 -14.27 -19.07
N GLY A 4 -13.45 -14.98 -18.32
CA GLY A 4 -12.51 -15.96 -18.87
C GLY A 4 -13.19 -17.31 -19.00
N ASP A 5 -12.80 -18.05 -20.03
CA ASP A 5 -13.22 -19.43 -20.24
C ASP A 5 -12.67 -20.32 -19.09
N TRP A 6 -13.55 -20.88 -18.30
CA TRP A 6 -13.25 -21.70 -17.12
C TRP A 6 -12.90 -23.15 -17.49
N SER A 7 -12.24 -23.37 -18.62
CA SER A 7 -11.74 -24.69 -18.99
C SER A 7 -10.41 -24.99 -18.29
N SER A 8 -10.48 -25.78 -17.28
CA SER A 8 -9.55 -26.74 -16.64
C SER A 8 -8.03 -26.49 -16.56
N ASP A 9 -7.44 -25.46 -17.12
CA ASP A 9 -6.00 -25.25 -17.06
C ASP A 9 -5.67 -23.83 -16.61
N VAL A 10 -5.28 -23.75 -15.33
CA VAL A 10 -4.67 -22.58 -14.66
C VAL A 10 -5.59 -21.37 -14.52
N CYS A 11 -6.40 -21.38 -13.50
CA CYS A 11 -6.88 -20.14 -12.92
C CYS A 11 -5.71 -19.46 -12.21
N SER A 12 -4.97 -18.60 -12.90
CA SER A 12 -4.07 -17.66 -12.23
C SER A 12 -4.97 -16.63 -11.54
N SER A 13 -5.10 -16.74 -10.23
CA SER A 13 -5.82 -15.76 -9.43
C SER A 13 -4.83 -14.72 -8.98
N ASP A 14 -5.18 -13.44 -9.12
CA ASP A 14 -4.43 -12.34 -8.51
C ASP A 14 -5.08 -11.97 -7.18
N LEU A 15 -4.26 -11.64 -6.20
CA LEU A 15 -4.73 -11.15 -4.91
C LEU A 15 -4.44 -9.65 -4.81
N ILE A 16 -5.50 -8.84 -4.84
CA ILE A 16 -5.38 -7.40 -4.72
C ILE A 16 -6.08 -6.88 -3.46
N LEU A 17 -5.40 -6.03 -2.70
CA LEU A 17 -5.96 -5.37 -1.52
C LEU A 17 -5.26 -4.04 -1.23
N GLU A 18 -5.94 -3.15 -0.50
CA GLU A 18 -5.30 -2.00 0.12
C GLU A 18 -4.53 -2.47 1.37
N PRO A 19 -3.24 -2.08 1.57
CA PRO A 19 -2.49 -2.47 2.79
C PRO A 19 -3.11 -1.90 4.08
N ILE A 20 -3.76 -0.75 3.98
CA ILE A 20 -4.65 -0.18 4.98
C ILE A 20 -5.88 0.27 4.21
N GLN A 21 -7.05 -0.27 4.54
CA GLN A 21 -8.28 0.16 3.88
C GLN A 21 -8.60 1.60 4.24
N GLY A 22 -8.92 2.41 3.23
CA GLY A 22 -9.38 3.77 3.43
C GLY A 22 -10.89 3.84 3.50
N GLU A 23 -11.56 4.02 2.38
CA GLU A 23 -13.01 4.15 2.27
C GLU A 23 -13.80 2.91 2.79
N GLY A 24 -13.14 1.77 2.90
CA GLY A 24 -13.72 0.53 3.43
C GLY A 24 -13.81 0.46 4.96
N GLY A 25 -13.59 1.58 5.69
CA GLY A 25 -13.73 1.66 7.15
C GLY A 25 -12.40 1.81 7.90
N ASP A 26 -11.36 2.30 7.27
CA ASP A 26 -10.04 2.56 7.86
C ASP A 26 -9.48 1.36 8.64
N ASN A 27 -9.56 0.18 8.03
CA ASN A 27 -9.11 -1.05 8.66
C ASN A 27 -7.59 -1.20 8.54
N HIS A 28 -6.94 -1.31 9.68
CA HIS A 28 -5.52 -1.59 9.81
C HIS A 28 -5.30 -3.09 10.03
N PHE A 29 -4.61 -3.74 9.12
CA PHE A 29 -4.34 -5.17 9.22
C PHE A 29 -3.15 -5.45 10.15
N ARG A 30 -3.14 -6.65 10.73
CA ARG A 30 -2.02 -7.15 11.51
C ARG A 30 -0.89 -7.61 10.59
N CYS A 31 0.35 -7.54 11.08
CA CYS A 31 1.53 -7.99 10.32
C CYS A 31 1.41 -9.45 9.89
N GLU A 32 0.95 -10.31 10.80
CA GLU A 32 0.80 -11.74 10.55
C GLU A 32 -0.15 -12.03 9.39
N PHE A 33 -1.26 -11.29 9.30
CA PHE A 33 -2.20 -11.42 8.19
C PHE A 33 -1.55 -11.08 6.84
N MET A 34 -0.80 -9.99 6.77
CA MET A 34 -0.14 -9.58 5.53
C MET A 34 0.98 -10.54 5.12
N GLN A 35 1.65 -11.13 6.09
CA GLN A 35 2.68 -12.14 5.85
C GLN A 35 2.08 -13.46 5.39
N GLU A 36 0.96 -13.88 5.99
CA GLU A 36 0.24 -15.07 5.56
C GLU A 36 -0.27 -14.92 4.12
N LEU A 37 -0.77 -13.73 3.74
CA LEU A 37 -1.14 -13.47 2.35
C LEU A 37 0.05 -13.63 1.39
N ARG A 38 1.25 -13.20 1.80
CA ARG A 38 2.46 -13.41 1.00
C ARG A 38 2.79 -14.88 0.87
N THR A 39 2.73 -15.62 1.97
CA THR A 39 2.97 -17.07 1.99
C THR A 39 1.99 -17.79 1.07
N ILE A 40 0.69 -17.52 1.19
CA ILE A 40 -0.35 -18.09 0.34
C ILE A 40 -0.09 -17.77 -1.14
N ALA A 41 0.27 -16.53 -1.45
CA ALA A 41 0.55 -16.10 -2.80
C ALA A 41 1.77 -16.83 -3.40
N ASP A 42 2.82 -17.06 -2.59
CA ASP A 42 4.01 -17.78 -3.03
C ASP A 42 3.73 -19.29 -3.24
N GLU A 43 3.00 -19.91 -2.30
CA GLU A 43 2.66 -21.34 -2.37
C GLU A 43 1.73 -21.70 -3.53
N ASN A 44 0.93 -20.76 -4.00
CA ASN A 44 -0.07 -20.98 -5.05
C ASN A 44 0.26 -20.26 -6.37
N ASP A 45 1.46 -19.72 -6.50
CA ASP A 45 1.90 -18.96 -7.69
C ASP A 45 0.96 -17.81 -8.08
N ILE A 46 0.48 -17.07 -7.07
CA ILE A 46 -0.43 -15.92 -7.18
C ILE A 46 0.38 -14.63 -7.10
N MET A 47 0.04 -13.63 -7.93
CA MET A 47 0.58 -12.28 -7.81
C MET A 47 -0.10 -11.55 -6.66
N LEU A 48 0.69 -11.01 -5.73
CA LEU A 48 0.22 -10.16 -4.63
C LEU A 48 0.31 -8.69 -5.04
N ILE A 49 -0.84 -8.02 -5.10
CA ILE A 49 -0.98 -6.64 -5.55
C ILE A 49 -1.45 -5.78 -4.39
N TYR A 50 -0.72 -4.71 -4.07
CA TYR A 50 -1.19 -3.73 -3.10
C TYR A 50 -1.65 -2.45 -3.79
N ASP A 51 -2.88 -2.06 -3.48
CA ASP A 51 -3.40 -0.75 -3.85
C ASP A 51 -2.92 0.31 -2.86
N GLU A 52 -1.84 0.98 -3.22
CA GLU A 52 -1.23 2.07 -2.47
C GLU A 52 -1.67 3.46 -2.97
N VAL A 53 -2.72 3.52 -3.77
CA VAL A 53 -3.23 4.79 -4.31
C VAL A 53 -3.55 5.78 -3.20
N GLN A 54 -4.08 5.32 -2.09
CA GLN A 54 -4.40 6.17 -0.93
C GLN A 54 -3.31 6.17 0.14
N THR A 55 -2.69 5.06 0.40
CA THR A 55 -1.75 4.86 1.52
C THR A 55 -0.30 5.17 1.19
N GLY A 56 0.09 5.07 -0.07
CA GLY A 56 1.45 5.32 -0.53
C GLY A 56 1.88 6.78 -0.46
N ILE A 57 3.12 7.02 -0.87
CA ILE A 57 3.72 8.36 -0.98
C ILE A 57 3.80 9.10 0.36
N GLY A 58 4.22 8.39 1.40
CA GLY A 58 4.70 8.98 2.64
C GLY A 58 3.65 9.27 3.71
N VAL A 59 2.35 9.26 3.41
CA VAL A 59 1.30 9.70 4.35
C VAL A 59 1.25 8.87 5.64
N THR A 60 1.62 7.60 5.57
CA THR A 60 1.66 6.69 6.72
C THR A 60 2.95 6.76 7.54
N GLY A 61 3.88 7.65 7.20
CA GLY A 61 5.20 7.72 7.83
C GLY A 61 6.23 6.74 7.24
N LYS A 62 5.85 6.03 6.20
CA LYS A 62 6.72 5.25 5.30
C LYS A 62 6.38 5.63 3.86
N MET A 63 7.35 5.51 2.95
CA MET A 63 7.10 5.83 1.53
C MET A 63 5.93 5.00 0.97
N TRP A 64 5.84 3.73 1.33
CA TRP A 64 4.76 2.80 1.02
C TRP A 64 4.22 2.16 2.29
N ALA A 65 2.90 2.04 2.41
CA ALA A 65 2.29 1.49 3.62
C ALA A 65 2.67 0.02 3.87
N HIS A 66 2.90 -0.76 2.82
CA HIS A 66 3.34 -2.15 2.98
C HIS A 66 4.68 -2.28 3.73
N GLN A 67 5.51 -1.23 3.76
CA GLN A 67 6.77 -1.23 4.51
C GLN A 67 6.57 -1.34 6.04
N HIS A 68 5.36 -1.08 6.54
CA HIS A 68 5.02 -1.32 7.94
C HIS A 68 4.87 -2.80 8.30
N PHE A 69 4.76 -3.68 7.31
CA PHE A 69 4.60 -5.12 7.47
C PHE A 69 5.89 -5.89 7.12
N ALA A 70 6.98 -5.18 6.86
CA ALA A 70 8.29 -5.81 6.66
C ALA A 70 8.78 -6.48 7.95
N ALA A 71 9.63 -7.49 7.83
CA ALA A 71 10.32 -8.09 8.95
C ALA A 71 11.00 -6.99 9.79
N HIS A 72 10.88 -7.07 11.11
CA HIS A 72 11.39 -6.07 12.07
C HIS A 72 10.70 -4.68 12.06
N ALA A 73 9.68 -4.45 11.23
CA ALA A 73 8.94 -3.19 11.27
C ALA A 73 7.92 -3.13 12.45
N CYS A 74 7.59 -4.27 13.02
CA CYS A 74 6.65 -4.42 14.12
C CYS A 74 7.39 -4.88 15.39
N SER A 75 7.30 -4.10 16.45
CA SER A 75 7.93 -4.44 17.75
C SER A 75 7.27 -5.64 18.46
N ASP A 76 6.02 -5.93 18.12
CA ASP A 76 5.16 -6.85 18.85
C ASP A 76 4.86 -8.15 18.07
N CYS A 77 5.31 -8.27 16.82
CA CYS A 77 5.10 -9.47 16.03
C CYS A 77 6.29 -10.44 16.14
N CYS A 78 5.99 -11.72 16.23
CA CYS A 78 6.97 -12.81 16.22
C CYS A 78 7.47 -13.15 14.79
N CYS A 79 7.46 -12.17 13.90
CA CYS A 79 7.84 -12.33 12.50
C CYS A 79 9.33 -12.67 12.40
N GLY A 80 9.65 -13.80 11.80
CA GLY A 80 11.03 -14.21 11.53
C GLY A 80 11.79 -13.23 10.63
N GLU A 81 13.10 -13.31 10.62
CA GLU A 81 13.97 -12.40 9.84
C GLU A 81 13.71 -12.40 8.34
N ASP A 82 13.15 -13.48 7.80
CA ASP A 82 12.86 -13.66 6.38
C ASP A 82 11.40 -13.35 6.00
N SER A 83 10.54 -13.02 6.96
CA SER A 83 9.14 -12.75 6.66
C SER A 83 8.98 -11.37 6.01
N SER A 84 8.61 -11.35 4.76
CA SER A 84 8.35 -10.15 3.97
C SER A 84 6.90 -10.15 3.49
N ALA A 85 6.14 -9.14 3.83
CA ALA A 85 4.83 -8.90 3.22
C ALA A 85 4.95 -8.05 1.94
N ARG A 86 6.06 -8.19 1.21
CA ARG A 86 6.33 -7.39 0.02
C ARG A 86 5.39 -7.81 -1.12
N PRO A 87 4.73 -6.87 -1.79
CA PRO A 87 3.92 -7.16 -2.96
C PRO A 87 4.78 -7.40 -4.20
N ASP A 88 4.19 -8.05 -5.21
CA ASP A 88 4.75 -8.18 -6.55
C ASP A 88 4.46 -6.94 -7.39
N ILE A 89 3.30 -6.31 -7.14
CA ILE A 89 2.83 -5.11 -7.84
C ILE A 89 2.26 -4.12 -6.82
N ILE A 90 2.51 -2.84 -7.02
CA ILE A 90 1.81 -1.76 -6.33
C ILE A 90 1.15 -0.83 -7.34
N SER A 91 -0.07 -0.38 -7.05
CA SER A 91 -0.70 0.75 -7.73
C SER A 91 -0.50 2.03 -6.90
N PHE A 92 -0.30 3.15 -7.54
CA PHE A 92 -0.16 4.45 -6.90
C PHE A 92 -0.89 5.55 -7.65
N GLY A 93 -1.22 6.63 -6.95
CA GLY A 93 -1.95 7.74 -7.53
C GLY A 93 -2.28 8.82 -6.51
N LYS A 94 -3.37 9.51 -6.68
CA LYS A 94 -3.87 10.61 -5.82
C LYS A 94 -2.79 11.67 -5.56
N LYS A 95 -1.97 11.52 -4.53
CA LYS A 95 -0.93 12.50 -4.12
C LYS A 95 0.12 12.76 -5.19
N THR A 96 0.41 11.78 -6.02
CA THR A 96 1.35 11.94 -7.15
C THR A 96 0.77 12.74 -8.30
N GLN A 97 -0.56 12.91 -8.36
CA GLN A 97 -1.28 13.49 -9.51
C GLN A 97 -1.08 12.70 -10.82
N VAL A 98 -0.38 11.59 -10.75
CA VAL A 98 -0.15 10.62 -11.82
C VAL A 98 -0.51 9.24 -11.26
N CYS A 99 -1.34 8.51 -11.97
CA CYS A 99 -1.61 7.12 -11.64
C CYS A 99 -0.61 6.22 -12.35
N GLY A 100 -0.15 5.20 -11.66
CA GLY A 100 0.80 4.24 -12.21
C GLY A 100 0.85 2.96 -11.40
N ILE A 101 1.65 2.04 -11.92
CA ILE A 101 2.01 0.81 -11.22
C ILE A 101 3.54 0.72 -11.14
N ALA A 102 4.03 0.09 -10.09
CA ALA A 102 5.42 -0.34 -9.99
C ALA A 102 5.42 -1.86 -9.72
N VAL A 103 6.37 -2.56 -10.31
CA VAL A 103 6.43 -4.02 -10.26
C VAL A 103 7.75 -4.53 -9.70
N GLY A 104 7.69 -5.68 -9.04
CA GLY A 104 8.84 -6.42 -8.58
C GLY A 104 9.38 -7.39 -9.64
N LYS A 105 10.50 -8.05 -9.30
CA LYS A 105 11.20 -8.97 -10.22
C LYS A 105 10.36 -10.15 -10.69
N ARG A 106 9.41 -10.61 -9.88
CA ARG A 106 8.56 -11.75 -10.23
C ARG A 106 7.73 -11.50 -11.50
N VAL A 107 7.34 -10.25 -11.77
CA VAL A 107 6.64 -9.90 -13.01
C VAL A 107 7.55 -10.04 -14.23
N GLU A 108 8.87 -9.83 -14.07
CA GLU A 108 9.86 -10.01 -15.15
C GLU A 108 10.04 -11.49 -15.56
N GLU A 109 9.62 -12.43 -14.70
CA GLU A 109 9.67 -13.87 -14.99
C GLU A 109 8.49 -14.34 -15.86
N VAL A 110 7.47 -13.48 -16.04
CA VAL A 110 6.28 -13.77 -16.86
C VAL A 110 6.56 -13.36 -18.29
N GLU A 111 6.52 -14.33 -19.23
CA GLU A 111 6.66 -14.03 -20.65
C GLU A 111 5.55 -13.09 -21.13
N LYS A 112 5.92 -12.13 -21.96
CA LYS A 112 5.00 -11.17 -22.58
C LYS A 112 4.18 -10.37 -21.54
N HIS A 113 4.81 -10.01 -20.43
CA HIS A 113 4.18 -9.16 -19.42
C HIS A 113 3.85 -7.76 -19.96
N VAL A 114 3.10 -6.99 -19.17
CA VAL A 114 2.53 -5.69 -19.56
C VAL A 114 3.55 -4.61 -19.97
N PHE A 115 4.82 -4.77 -19.61
CA PHE A 115 5.90 -3.85 -19.99
C PHE A 115 6.68 -4.31 -21.24
N GLU A 116 6.51 -5.56 -21.66
CA GLU A 116 7.09 -6.07 -22.90
C GLU A 116 6.14 -5.87 -24.09
N GLU A 117 4.86 -6.14 -23.89
CA GLU A 117 3.86 -5.98 -24.95
C GLU A 117 3.23 -4.59 -24.92
N SER A 118 3.33 -3.91 -26.06
CA SER A 118 2.72 -2.59 -26.25
C SER A 118 1.19 -2.62 -26.08
N SER A 119 0.64 -1.53 -25.59
CA SER A 119 -0.81 -1.28 -25.46
C SER A 119 -1.55 -2.11 -24.42
N ARG A 120 -0.87 -2.84 -23.55
CA ARG A 120 -1.50 -3.55 -22.43
C ARG A 120 -1.80 -2.67 -21.21
N LEU A 121 -1.04 -1.60 -21.03
CA LEU A 121 -1.29 -0.55 -20.04
C LEU A 121 -1.64 0.73 -20.79
N ASN A 122 -2.83 1.26 -20.56
CA ASN A 122 -3.28 2.48 -21.20
C ASN A 122 -4.25 3.27 -20.32
N SER A 123 -4.15 4.58 -20.41
CA SER A 123 -5.17 5.51 -19.93
C SER A 123 -5.18 6.75 -20.83
N THR A 124 -6.30 7.46 -20.88
CA THR A 124 -6.45 8.66 -21.71
C THR A 124 -5.38 9.72 -21.43
N TRP A 125 -4.96 9.85 -20.17
CA TRP A 125 -3.95 10.83 -19.73
C TRP A 125 -2.62 10.18 -19.29
N GLY A 126 -2.49 8.87 -19.47
CA GLY A 126 -1.28 8.13 -19.11
C GLY A 126 -0.07 8.61 -19.91
N GLY A 127 1.05 8.83 -19.24
CA GLY A 127 2.28 9.27 -19.88
C GLY A 127 2.31 10.75 -20.29
N SER A 128 1.40 11.59 -19.78
CA SER A 128 1.46 13.04 -19.95
C SER A 128 2.80 13.59 -19.48
N LEU A 129 3.55 14.26 -20.36
CA LEU A 129 4.88 14.80 -20.03
C LEU A 129 4.83 15.84 -18.90
N VAL A 130 3.78 16.65 -18.84
CA VAL A 130 3.59 17.65 -17.78
C VAL A 130 3.41 16.97 -16.43
N ASP A 131 2.65 15.88 -16.38
CA ASP A 131 2.41 15.13 -15.15
C ASP A 131 3.66 14.39 -14.72
N MET A 132 4.47 13.87 -15.65
CA MET A 132 5.76 13.25 -15.34
C MET A 132 6.73 14.26 -14.70
N VAL A 133 6.84 15.48 -15.26
CA VAL A 133 7.65 16.55 -14.68
C VAL A 133 7.13 16.94 -13.28
N ARG A 134 5.82 17.04 -13.13
CA ARG A 134 5.19 17.34 -11.83
C ARG A 134 5.51 16.27 -10.80
N LEU A 135 5.37 15.00 -11.15
CA LEU A 135 5.70 13.87 -10.27
C LEU A 135 7.17 13.91 -9.84
N THR A 136 8.09 14.17 -10.77
CA THR A 136 9.52 14.29 -10.45
C THR A 136 9.74 15.37 -9.39
N ILE A 137 9.16 16.56 -9.58
CA ILE A 137 9.27 17.67 -8.63
C ILE A 137 8.67 17.28 -7.26
N TYR A 138 7.54 16.58 -7.23
CA TYR A 138 6.93 16.13 -5.98
C TYR A 138 7.83 15.14 -5.22
N LEU A 139 8.43 14.19 -5.91
CA LEU A 139 9.35 13.24 -5.28
C LEU A 139 10.60 13.93 -4.74
N GLU A 140 11.17 14.87 -5.49
CA GLU A 140 12.29 15.70 -5.03
C GLU A 140 11.94 16.54 -3.80
N LEU A 141 10.74 17.11 -3.75
CA LEU A 141 10.27 17.87 -2.58
C LEU A 141 10.03 16.97 -1.37
N ILE A 142 9.46 15.80 -1.55
CA ILE A 142 9.24 14.82 -0.48
C ILE A 142 10.57 14.44 0.17
N GLU A 143 11.58 14.18 -0.63
CA GLU A 143 12.92 13.85 -0.17
C GLU A 143 13.60 15.07 0.49
N LYS A 144 13.66 16.19 -0.20
CA LYS A 144 14.34 17.42 0.26
C LYS A 144 13.77 17.96 1.57
N GLU A 145 12.46 17.97 1.71
CA GLU A 145 11.76 18.48 2.89
C GLU A 145 11.54 17.39 3.96
N ASN A 146 12.06 16.18 3.74
CA ASN A 146 11.93 15.03 4.64
C ASN A 146 10.46 14.75 5.05
N LEU A 147 9.54 14.84 4.08
CA LEU A 147 8.11 14.83 4.38
C LEU A 147 7.60 13.49 4.93
N VAL A 148 8.25 12.39 4.59
CA VAL A 148 7.89 11.06 5.10
C VAL A 148 8.12 11.00 6.61
N GLU A 149 9.28 11.45 7.11
CA GLU A 149 9.58 11.47 8.54
C GLU A 149 8.69 12.48 9.27
N ARG A 150 8.48 13.65 8.69
CA ARG A 150 7.56 14.65 9.26
C ARG A 150 6.13 14.11 9.38
N ALA A 151 5.68 13.30 8.42
CA ALA A 151 4.38 12.62 8.50
C ALA A 151 4.36 11.60 9.64
N ASN A 152 5.47 10.89 9.89
CA ASN A 152 5.62 9.96 11.00
C ASN A 152 5.55 10.69 12.35
N GLU A 153 6.34 11.74 12.53
CA GLU A 153 6.39 12.53 13.77
C GLU A 153 5.05 13.22 14.07
N THR A 154 4.51 13.94 13.08
CA THR A 154 3.23 14.64 13.22
C THR A 154 2.07 13.67 13.42
N GLY A 155 2.12 12.53 12.73
CA GLY A 155 1.14 11.46 12.87
C GLY A 155 1.17 10.81 14.26
N SER A 156 2.34 10.63 14.84
CA SER A 156 2.47 10.14 16.21
C SER A 156 1.84 11.12 17.21
N TYR A 157 2.04 12.42 17.03
CA TYR A 157 1.38 13.43 17.86
C TYR A 157 -0.16 13.40 17.67
N LEU A 158 -0.62 13.30 16.42
CA LEU A 158 -2.06 13.21 16.10
C LEU A 158 -2.70 11.97 16.75
N LEU A 159 -2.10 10.80 16.58
CA LEU A 159 -2.64 9.55 17.12
C LEU A 159 -2.68 9.57 18.66
N ASN A 160 -1.64 10.09 19.31
CA ASN A 160 -1.63 10.27 20.76
C ASN A 160 -2.73 11.23 21.23
N SER A 161 -3.01 12.29 20.47
CA SER A 161 -4.11 13.21 20.77
C SER A 161 -5.48 12.55 20.63
N ILE A 162 -5.64 11.65 19.64
CA ILE A 162 -6.87 10.86 19.47
C ILE A 162 -7.04 9.84 20.62
N TYR A 163 -5.94 9.19 21.07
CA TYR A 163 -6.00 8.32 22.25
C TYR A 163 -6.43 9.10 23.51
N ALA A 164 -5.86 10.27 23.74
CA ALA A 164 -6.28 11.12 24.86
C ALA A 164 -7.75 11.51 24.78
N LEU A 165 -8.25 11.82 23.57
CA LEU A 165 -9.67 12.09 23.35
C LEU A 165 -10.54 10.86 23.64
N GLN A 166 -10.11 9.67 23.24
CA GLN A 166 -10.81 8.42 23.56
C GLN A 166 -10.85 8.15 25.06
N GLU A 167 -9.78 8.45 25.80
CA GLU A 167 -9.74 8.31 27.25
C GLU A 167 -10.65 9.32 27.95
N GLU A 168 -10.73 10.56 27.44
CA GLU A 168 -11.58 11.60 28.00
C GLU A 168 -13.08 11.35 27.72
N TYR A 169 -13.41 10.78 26.54
CA TYR A 169 -14.79 10.55 26.09
C TYR A 169 -15.04 9.09 25.68
N PRO A 170 -14.86 8.10 26.57
CA PRO A 170 -14.89 6.67 26.23
C PRO A 170 -16.25 6.15 25.75
N ASN A 171 -17.33 6.92 26.01
CA ASN A 171 -18.69 6.58 25.53
C ASN A 171 -19.01 7.17 24.15
N LEU A 172 -18.14 8.04 23.62
CA LEU A 172 -18.34 8.72 22.34
C LEU A 172 -17.25 8.39 21.33
N VAL A 173 -16.03 8.15 21.78
CA VAL A 173 -14.87 7.90 20.92
C VAL A 173 -14.31 6.53 21.24
N SER A 174 -14.14 5.72 20.20
CA SER A 174 -13.62 4.37 20.32
C SER A 174 -12.69 4.01 19.16
N ASN A 175 -11.98 2.90 19.29
CA ASN A 175 -11.19 2.30 18.23
C ASN A 175 -10.21 3.29 17.56
N ALA A 176 -9.53 4.12 18.36
CA ALA A 176 -8.48 5.00 17.87
C ALA A 176 -7.35 4.19 17.22
N ARG A 177 -7.01 4.50 15.98
CA ARG A 177 -6.03 3.76 15.20
C ARG A 177 -5.36 4.64 14.17
N GLY A 178 -4.15 4.28 13.72
CA GLY A 178 -3.47 5.05 12.69
C GLY A 178 -2.02 4.67 12.47
N ARG A 179 -1.48 5.17 11.37
CA ARG A 179 -0.05 5.15 11.02
C ARG A 179 0.30 6.45 10.32
N GLY A 180 1.29 7.18 10.83
CA GLY A 180 1.60 8.52 10.35
C GLY A 180 0.37 9.42 10.43
N LEU A 181 0.08 10.17 9.37
CA LEU A 181 -1.09 11.05 9.26
C LEU A 181 -2.38 10.29 8.86
N TYR A 182 -2.30 8.99 8.65
CA TYR A 182 -3.43 8.15 8.28
C TYR A 182 -4.05 7.57 9.54
N CYS A 183 -4.95 8.33 10.18
CA CYS A 183 -5.54 8.04 11.48
C CYS A 183 -7.06 8.07 11.39
N ALA A 184 -7.71 7.25 12.23
CA ALA A 184 -9.15 7.17 12.35
C ALA A 184 -9.57 6.84 13.78
N PHE A 185 -10.84 7.11 14.09
CA PHE A 185 -11.54 6.69 15.29
C PHE A 185 -13.02 6.53 14.98
N ASP A 186 -13.75 5.81 15.80
CA ASP A 186 -15.18 5.56 15.65
C ASP A 186 -15.96 6.42 16.66
N LEU A 187 -17.16 6.89 16.25
CA LEU A 187 -18.10 7.68 17.05
C LEU A 187 -19.33 6.86 17.41
#